data_c8ceb62cfc06b85a9f3f879d244fd078
#
_entry.id   c8ceb62cfc06b85a9f3f879d244fd078
#
_cell.length_a   1.000
_cell.length_b   1.000
_cell.length_c   1.000
_cell.angle_alpha   90.00
_cell.angle_beta   90.00
_cell.angle_gamma   90.00
#
_symmetry.space_group_name_H-M   'P 1'
#
loop_
_entity.id
_entity.type
_entity.pdbx_description
1 polymer ?
#
loop_
_entity_poly.entity_id
_entity_poly.type
_entity_poly.pdbx_seq_one_letter_code
_entity_poly.pdbx_strand_id
1 'polypeptide(L)'
;MKRTWIVLGLAACVAATGCGKKAEEKLSEKLTEKLLEKSLSKDGVKAKVDLSGETMSFTTTDADGKQAHVRMDGDSLVIEGEDGTTTFRAGGAGEMPKDFPADVYVLSGADVVSSLSTPGGMNLALQSARPKADVVAQYAAEMKAKGWATESTMDMGEMAMLSFSKDNRTASVIVQAEGETTSINLTVGTK
;
A
#
# COMPACT_ATOMS: atom_id res chain seq x y z
N MET A 1 -4.86 -4.15 49.30
CA MET A 1 -4.87 -2.86 48.65
C MET A 1 -3.55 -2.14 48.84
N LYS A 2 -2.53 -2.37 48.07
CA LYS A 2 -1.31 -1.56 48.03
C LYS A 2 -0.74 -1.62 46.62
N ARG A 3 -0.90 -0.52 45.90
CA ARG A 3 -0.31 -0.28 44.57
C ARG A 3 1.17 0.04 44.80
N THR A 4 2.04 -0.78 44.24
CA THR A 4 3.47 -0.49 44.23
C THR A 4 3.88 -0.15 42.81
N TRP A 5 4.18 1.11 42.60
CA TRP A 5 4.79 1.63 41.38
C TRP A 5 6.31 1.33 41.49
N ILE A 6 6.83 0.59 40.50
CA ILE A 6 8.27 0.50 40.32
C ILE A 6 8.60 1.28 39.06
N VAL A 7 9.04 2.51 39.25
CA VAL A 7 9.75 3.29 38.24
C VAL A 7 11.22 2.89 38.36
N LEU A 8 11.74 2.13 37.42
CA LEU A 8 13.18 1.92 37.32
C LEU A 8 13.71 2.79 36.19
N GLY A 9 14.34 3.90 36.60
CA GLY A 9 15.16 4.71 35.73
C GLY A 9 16.41 3.93 35.33
N LEU A 10 16.66 3.86 34.02
CA LEU A 10 17.93 3.46 33.45
C LEU A 10 18.54 4.67 32.74
N ALA A 11 19.27 5.46 33.56
CA ALA A 11 20.26 6.38 33.06
C ALA A 11 21.58 5.61 32.97
N ALA A 12 21.97 5.22 31.76
CA ALA A 12 23.32 4.71 31.53
C ALA A 12 24.08 5.71 30.66
N CYS A 13 25.11 6.27 31.29
CA CYS A 13 26.15 7.07 30.68
C CYS A 13 26.79 6.36 29.49
N VAL A 14 26.79 7.00 28.33
CA VAL A 14 27.70 6.65 27.22
C VAL A 14 28.67 7.80 27.07
N ALA A 15 29.82 7.64 27.69
CA ALA A 15 31.03 8.38 27.34
C ALA A 15 32.12 7.35 27.06
N ALA A 16 32.42 7.10 25.75
CA ALA A 16 33.73 6.64 25.31
C ALA A 16 33.82 6.71 23.78
N THR A 17 34.48 7.71 23.27
CA THR A 17 35.53 7.72 22.23
C THR A 17 35.47 6.72 21.07
N GLY A 18 35.28 7.28 19.90
CA GLY A 18 35.79 7.03 18.56
C GLY A 18 36.31 5.65 18.13
N CYS A 19 35.85 5.28 16.95
CA CYS A 19 36.20 4.09 16.16
C CYS A 19 35.32 2.85 16.38
N GLY A 20 34.07 2.87 15.90
CA GLY A 20 33.25 1.68 15.92
C GLY A 20 31.83 1.83 15.40
N LYS A 21 31.41 2.99 14.93
CA LYS A 21 30.00 3.21 14.52
C LYS A 21 29.44 2.13 13.60
N LYS A 22 30.20 1.69 12.61
CA LYS A 22 29.78 0.61 11.67
C LYS A 22 29.69 -0.78 12.29
N ALA A 23 30.43 -1.06 13.38
CA ALA A 23 30.40 -2.37 14.04
C ALA A 23 29.25 -2.45 15.05
N GLU A 24 28.98 -1.36 15.77
CA GLU A 24 27.83 -1.28 16.70
C GLU A 24 26.51 -1.24 15.96
N GLU A 25 26.43 -0.54 14.83
CA GLU A 25 25.27 -0.48 13.95
C GLU A 25 24.92 -1.87 13.42
N LYS A 26 25.88 -2.61 12.86
CA LYS A 26 25.71 -4.00 12.41
C LYS A 26 25.36 -4.99 13.52
N LEU A 27 25.80 -4.74 14.74
CA LEU A 27 25.47 -5.60 15.86
C LEU A 27 24.04 -5.34 16.35
N SER A 28 23.61 -4.08 16.36
CA SER A 28 22.24 -3.71 16.70
C SER A 28 21.25 -4.18 15.65
N GLU A 29 21.57 -4.08 14.35
CA GLU A 29 20.77 -4.63 13.24
C GLU A 29 20.56 -6.14 13.42
N LYS A 30 21.62 -6.92 13.60
CA LYS A 30 21.53 -8.38 13.78
C LYS A 30 20.75 -8.81 15.05
N LEU A 31 20.78 -8.02 16.09
CA LEU A 31 19.99 -8.31 17.29
C LEU A 31 18.52 -8.01 17.05
N THR A 32 18.22 -6.93 16.33
CA THR A 32 16.86 -6.54 15.93
C THR A 32 16.27 -7.56 14.95
N GLU A 33 17.05 -7.99 13.95
CA GLU A 33 16.66 -9.05 13.02
C GLU A 33 16.23 -10.33 13.77
N LYS A 34 17.07 -10.83 14.67
CA LYS A 34 16.78 -12.05 15.45
C LYS A 34 15.55 -11.91 16.35
N LEU A 35 15.32 -10.72 16.93
CA LEU A 35 14.14 -10.47 17.73
C LEU A 35 12.87 -10.45 16.87
N LEU A 36 12.93 -9.83 15.69
CA LEU A 36 11.84 -9.81 14.72
C LEU A 36 11.58 -11.21 14.17
N GLU A 37 12.61 -11.94 13.75
CA GLU A 37 12.49 -13.33 13.29
C GLU A 37 11.79 -14.20 14.34
N LYS A 38 12.16 -14.08 15.60
CA LYS A 38 11.55 -14.82 16.71
C LYS A 38 10.09 -14.41 16.96
N SER A 39 9.76 -13.12 16.76
CA SER A 39 8.40 -12.63 16.97
C SER A 39 7.46 -12.99 15.83
N LEU A 40 7.99 -13.05 14.60
CA LEU A 40 7.26 -13.40 13.38
C LEU A 40 7.15 -14.92 13.17
N SER A 41 8.11 -15.68 13.73
CA SER A 41 8.12 -17.15 13.62
C SER A 41 7.20 -17.77 14.68
N LYS A 42 5.91 -17.84 14.38
CA LYS A 42 4.87 -18.46 15.23
C LYS A 42 4.02 -19.40 14.39
N ASP A 43 3.39 -20.36 15.05
CA ASP A 43 2.36 -21.25 14.46
C ASP A 43 2.83 -22.02 13.19
N GLY A 44 4.11 -22.44 13.18
CA GLY A 44 4.68 -23.19 12.06
C GLY A 44 5.27 -22.33 10.93
N VAL A 45 5.09 -21.01 11.00
CA VAL A 45 5.70 -20.06 10.06
C VAL A 45 7.15 -19.79 10.48
N LYS A 46 8.08 -19.86 9.54
CA LYS A 46 9.48 -19.44 9.71
C LYS A 46 9.67 -18.10 9.03
N ALA A 47 10.21 -17.12 9.74
CA ALA A 47 10.53 -15.81 9.20
C ALA A 47 12.04 -15.59 9.21
N LYS A 48 12.57 -15.03 8.12
CA LYS A 48 13.93 -14.53 8.02
C LYS A 48 13.86 -13.05 7.70
N VAL A 49 14.53 -12.22 8.50
CA VAL A 49 14.50 -10.76 8.40
C VAL A 49 15.87 -10.25 7.97
N ASP A 50 15.90 -9.29 7.08
CA ASP A 50 17.08 -8.55 6.65
C ASP A 50 16.79 -7.05 6.73
N LEU A 51 17.55 -6.36 7.57
CA LEU A 51 17.46 -4.92 7.80
C LEU A 51 18.64 -4.16 7.20
N SER A 52 19.39 -4.77 6.28
CA SER A 52 20.56 -4.16 5.69
C SER A 52 20.20 -3.01 4.73
N GLY A 53 20.74 -1.83 5.01
CA GLY A 53 20.54 -0.64 4.18
C GLY A 53 19.25 0.12 4.47
N GLU A 54 18.71 0.81 3.46
CA GLU A 54 17.48 1.60 3.54
C GLU A 54 16.21 0.76 3.29
N THR A 55 16.38 -0.52 2.97
CA THR A 55 15.28 -1.44 2.70
C THR A 55 15.16 -2.46 3.82
N MET A 56 13.93 -2.76 4.20
CA MET A 56 13.61 -3.88 5.07
C MET A 56 13.03 -5.00 4.22
N SER A 57 13.57 -6.20 4.35
CA SER A 57 12.99 -7.37 3.72
C SER A 57 12.81 -8.52 4.69
N PHE A 58 11.76 -9.30 4.51
CA PHE A 58 11.58 -10.55 5.23
C PHE A 58 10.98 -11.61 4.34
N THR A 59 11.42 -12.83 4.55
CA THR A 59 10.89 -14.01 3.88
C THR A 59 10.17 -14.85 4.92
N THR A 60 8.93 -15.18 4.66
CA THR A 60 8.16 -16.13 5.47
C THR A 60 8.03 -17.46 4.73
N THR A 61 8.06 -18.55 5.49
CA THR A 61 7.78 -19.91 4.97
C THR A 61 6.70 -20.49 5.86
N ASP A 62 5.56 -20.86 5.29
CA ASP A 62 4.47 -21.46 6.02
C ASP A 62 4.71 -22.96 6.32
N ALA A 63 3.74 -23.60 7.00
CA ALA A 63 3.84 -25.02 7.38
C ALA A 63 3.87 -25.98 6.16
N ASP A 64 3.33 -25.54 5.02
CA ASP A 64 3.28 -26.30 3.76
C ASP A 64 4.53 -26.05 2.89
N GLY A 65 5.46 -25.22 3.36
CA GLY A 65 6.71 -24.87 2.67
C GLY A 65 6.58 -23.75 1.65
N LYS A 66 5.41 -23.11 1.53
CA LYS A 66 5.20 -21.97 0.65
C LYS A 66 5.93 -20.75 1.18
N GLN A 67 6.57 -20.02 0.28
CA GLN A 67 7.35 -18.84 0.63
C GLN A 67 6.65 -17.57 0.17
N ALA A 68 6.70 -16.56 1.00
CA ALA A 68 6.38 -15.19 0.63
C ALA A 68 7.56 -14.29 1.00
N HIS A 69 7.99 -13.49 0.02
CA HIS A 69 9.04 -12.50 0.19
C HIS A 69 8.42 -11.11 0.26
N VAL A 70 8.68 -10.39 1.33
CA VAL A 70 8.17 -9.04 1.58
C VAL A 70 9.35 -8.09 1.59
N ARG A 71 9.24 -7.01 0.82
CA ARG A 71 10.21 -5.92 0.79
C ARG A 71 9.51 -4.60 1.06
N MET A 72 10.07 -3.81 1.94
CA MET A 72 9.69 -2.43 2.17
C MET A 72 10.85 -1.52 1.76
N ASP A 73 10.55 -0.54 0.92
CA ASP A 73 11.49 0.43 0.41
C ASP A 73 10.80 1.81 0.38
N GLY A 74 11.12 2.65 1.37
CA GLY A 74 10.43 3.92 1.60
C GLY A 74 8.92 3.72 1.70
N ASP A 75 8.18 4.30 0.76
CA ASP A 75 6.72 4.25 0.70
C ASP A 75 6.17 3.04 -0.08
N SER A 76 7.04 2.10 -0.47
CA SER A 76 6.67 0.93 -1.26
C SER A 76 6.75 -0.35 -0.43
N LEU A 77 5.69 -1.16 -0.49
CA LEU A 77 5.63 -2.52 0.04
C LEU A 77 5.38 -3.48 -1.12
N VAL A 78 6.29 -4.42 -1.31
CA VAL A 78 6.18 -5.47 -2.32
C VAL A 78 6.10 -6.82 -1.62
N ILE A 79 5.09 -7.61 -1.96
CA ILE A 79 4.90 -8.98 -1.47
C ILE A 79 4.92 -9.90 -2.68
N GLU A 80 5.91 -10.78 -2.74
CA GLU A 80 6.04 -11.81 -3.76
C GLU A 80 5.69 -13.16 -3.15
N GLY A 81 4.70 -13.83 -3.71
CA GLY A 81 4.25 -15.17 -3.30
C GLY A 81 3.99 -16.05 -4.51
N GLU A 82 3.58 -17.30 -4.27
CA GLU A 82 3.26 -18.25 -5.35
C GLU A 82 2.10 -17.77 -6.23
N ASP A 83 1.16 -17.04 -5.66
CA ASP A 83 -0.01 -16.50 -6.37
C ASP A 83 0.30 -15.22 -7.16
N GLY A 84 1.55 -14.75 -7.14
CA GLY A 84 2.03 -13.57 -7.84
C GLY A 84 2.53 -12.47 -6.92
N THR A 85 2.71 -11.27 -7.49
CA THR A 85 3.26 -10.12 -6.79
C THR A 85 2.16 -9.12 -6.45
N THR A 86 2.13 -8.70 -5.18
CA THR A 86 1.32 -7.58 -4.69
C THR A 86 2.23 -6.41 -4.39
N THR A 87 1.93 -5.25 -4.96
CA THR A 87 2.69 -4.03 -4.72
C THR A 87 1.76 -2.96 -4.17
N PHE A 88 2.07 -2.43 -3.01
CA PHE A 88 1.42 -1.25 -2.43
C PHE A 88 2.42 -0.10 -2.42
N ARG A 89 1.97 1.09 -2.80
CA ARG A 89 2.71 2.34 -2.68
C ARG A 89 1.85 3.36 -1.99
N ALA A 90 2.40 3.99 -0.96
CA ALA A 90 1.79 5.09 -0.22
C ALA A 90 2.66 6.34 -0.37
N GLY A 91 2.05 7.52 -0.26
CA GLY A 91 2.78 8.79 -0.24
C GLY A 91 2.59 9.66 -1.48
N GLY A 92 2.44 10.94 -1.25
CA GLY A 92 2.11 11.97 -2.24
C GLY A 92 3.21 12.19 -3.28
N ALA A 93 2.80 12.65 -4.44
CA ALA A 93 3.49 12.76 -5.72
C ALA A 93 3.65 11.40 -6.42
N GLY A 94 2.61 10.57 -6.29
CA GLY A 94 2.56 9.22 -6.77
C GLY A 94 2.71 9.13 -8.28
N GLU A 95 3.76 8.47 -8.69
CA GLU A 95 3.83 7.96 -10.05
C GLU A 95 2.71 6.93 -10.25
N MET A 96 2.00 7.08 -11.34
CA MET A 96 1.09 6.05 -11.84
C MET A 96 1.84 4.70 -11.90
N PRO A 97 1.25 3.59 -11.46
CA PRO A 97 1.83 2.28 -11.71
C PRO A 97 2.08 2.10 -13.21
N LYS A 98 3.28 1.64 -13.57
CA LYS A 98 3.70 1.50 -14.98
C LYS A 98 2.84 0.52 -15.77
N ASP A 99 2.22 -0.41 -15.07
CA ASP A 99 1.36 -1.47 -15.58
C ASP A 99 -0.13 -1.13 -15.49
N PHE A 100 -0.49 0.11 -15.11
CA PHE A 100 -1.89 0.53 -15.06
C PHE A 100 -2.51 0.53 -16.46
N PRO A 101 -3.71 -0.08 -16.66
CA PRO A 101 -4.31 -0.24 -17.97
C PRO A 101 -4.58 1.10 -18.68
N ALA A 102 -3.98 1.31 -19.84
CA ALA A 102 -4.08 2.56 -20.61
C ALA A 102 -5.49 2.88 -21.10
N ASP A 103 -6.36 1.87 -21.17
CA ASP A 103 -7.77 2.01 -21.56
C ASP A 103 -8.71 2.30 -20.38
N VAL A 104 -8.19 2.44 -19.17
CA VAL A 104 -8.91 2.97 -18.01
C VAL A 104 -8.62 4.47 -17.91
N TYR A 105 -9.65 5.27 -17.69
CA TYR A 105 -9.48 6.70 -17.50
C TYR A 105 -9.00 6.99 -16.08
N VAL A 106 -8.02 7.86 -15.97
CA VAL A 106 -7.56 8.45 -14.71
C VAL A 106 -7.69 9.97 -14.81
N LEU A 107 -8.28 10.59 -13.82
CA LEU A 107 -8.56 12.03 -13.81
C LEU A 107 -7.26 12.84 -13.95
N SER A 108 -7.16 13.61 -15.02
CA SER A 108 -6.01 14.50 -15.24
C SER A 108 -5.93 15.59 -14.18
N GLY A 109 -4.74 15.79 -13.61
CA GLY A 109 -4.48 16.78 -12.57
C GLY A 109 -4.95 16.36 -11.18
N ALA A 110 -5.35 15.10 -11.00
CA ALA A 110 -5.52 14.52 -9.67
C ALA A 110 -4.18 14.00 -9.15
N ASP A 111 -3.96 14.14 -7.85
CA ASP A 111 -2.79 13.60 -7.16
C ASP A 111 -3.02 12.13 -6.83
N VAL A 112 -2.05 11.28 -7.13
CA VAL A 112 -2.08 9.87 -6.71
C VAL A 112 -1.68 9.79 -5.24
N VAL A 113 -2.61 9.40 -4.38
CA VAL A 113 -2.38 9.25 -2.93
C VAL A 113 -1.78 7.89 -2.61
N SER A 114 -2.30 6.84 -3.23
CA SER A 114 -1.76 5.49 -3.09
C SER A 114 -2.16 4.60 -4.27
N SER A 115 -1.43 3.52 -4.44
CA SER A 115 -1.75 2.49 -5.42
C SER A 115 -1.54 1.10 -4.83
N LEU A 116 -2.40 0.17 -5.25
CA LEU A 116 -2.28 -1.25 -4.94
C LEU A 116 -2.40 -2.03 -6.25
N SER A 117 -1.39 -2.84 -6.55
CA SER A 117 -1.39 -3.79 -7.67
C SER A 117 -1.37 -5.20 -7.10
N THR A 118 -2.26 -6.05 -7.59
CA THR A 118 -2.37 -7.46 -7.24
C THR A 118 -2.52 -8.29 -8.51
N PRO A 119 -2.34 -9.63 -8.47
CA PRO A 119 -2.61 -10.48 -9.62
C PRO A 119 -4.04 -10.40 -10.15
N GLY A 120 -5.01 -10.04 -9.30
CA GLY A 120 -6.43 -9.94 -9.65
C GLY A 120 -6.88 -8.56 -10.13
N GLY A 121 -6.07 -7.53 -9.97
CA GLY A 121 -6.44 -6.17 -10.34
C GLY A 121 -5.63 -5.09 -9.65
N MET A 122 -6.02 -3.86 -9.92
CA MET A 122 -5.36 -2.66 -9.41
C MET A 122 -6.35 -1.72 -8.76
N ASN A 123 -5.86 -0.98 -7.77
CA ASN A 123 -6.57 0.10 -7.11
C ASN A 123 -5.70 1.36 -7.10
N LEU A 124 -6.33 2.51 -7.39
CA LEU A 124 -5.73 3.83 -7.24
C LEU A 124 -6.60 4.67 -6.31
N ALA A 125 -5.99 5.24 -5.29
CA ALA A 125 -6.58 6.33 -4.53
C ALA A 125 -6.04 7.65 -5.06
N LEU A 126 -6.94 8.56 -5.44
CA LEU A 126 -6.62 9.85 -6.02
C LEU A 126 -7.31 10.96 -5.22
N GLN A 127 -6.74 12.14 -5.24
CA GLN A 127 -7.33 13.36 -4.69
C GLN A 127 -7.34 14.47 -5.75
N SER A 128 -8.41 15.26 -5.77
CA SER A 128 -8.60 16.36 -6.73
C SER A 128 -9.27 17.55 -6.06
N ALA A 129 -8.92 18.77 -6.49
CA ALA A 129 -9.64 19.99 -6.10
C ALA A 129 -10.92 20.22 -6.91
N ARG A 130 -11.27 19.33 -7.85
CA ARG A 130 -12.48 19.49 -8.68
C ARG A 130 -13.72 19.03 -7.92
N PRO A 131 -14.87 19.68 -8.12
CA PRO A 131 -16.13 19.29 -7.53
C PRO A 131 -16.53 17.84 -7.89
N LYS A 132 -17.14 17.12 -6.94
CA LYS A 132 -17.62 15.73 -7.13
C LYS A 132 -18.43 15.55 -8.41
N ALA A 133 -19.36 16.46 -8.67
CA ALA A 133 -20.25 16.36 -9.84
C ALA A 133 -19.48 16.39 -11.17
N ASP A 134 -18.46 17.25 -11.28
CA ASP A 134 -17.62 17.35 -12.47
C ASP A 134 -16.76 16.10 -12.66
N VAL A 135 -16.22 15.56 -11.56
CA VAL A 135 -15.44 14.33 -11.56
C VAL A 135 -16.29 13.16 -12.03
N VAL A 136 -17.50 13.00 -11.49
CA VAL A 136 -18.45 11.94 -11.86
C VAL A 136 -18.82 12.03 -13.34
N ALA A 137 -19.17 13.23 -13.83
CA ALA A 137 -19.52 13.44 -15.23
C ALA A 137 -18.35 13.11 -16.17
N GLN A 138 -17.14 13.50 -15.79
CA GLN A 138 -15.96 13.23 -16.58
C GLN A 138 -15.61 11.74 -16.63
N TYR A 139 -15.65 11.02 -15.50
CA TYR A 139 -15.45 9.57 -15.52
C TYR A 139 -16.48 8.85 -16.40
N ALA A 140 -17.75 9.22 -16.30
CA ALA A 140 -18.80 8.63 -17.13
C ALA A 140 -18.55 8.85 -18.64
N ALA A 141 -18.13 10.05 -19.04
CA ALA A 141 -17.84 10.37 -20.43
C ALA A 141 -16.58 9.68 -20.96
N GLU A 142 -15.49 9.77 -20.21
CA GLU A 142 -14.17 9.29 -20.64
C GLU A 142 -14.09 7.76 -20.64
N MET A 143 -14.68 7.08 -19.66
CA MET A 143 -14.75 5.62 -19.64
C MET A 143 -15.56 5.11 -20.83
N LYS A 144 -16.67 5.75 -21.15
CA LYS A 144 -17.45 5.44 -22.35
C LYS A 144 -16.65 5.67 -23.63
N ALA A 145 -15.91 6.77 -23.75
CA ALA A 145 -15.06 7.07 -24.90
C ALA A 145 -13.94 6.03 -25.10
N LYS A 146 -13.46 5.44 -23.99
CA LYS A 146 -12.49 4.34 -24.00
C LYS A 146 -13.11 2.94 -24.22
N GLY A 147 -14.40 2.88 -24.49
CA GLY A 147 -15.12 1.64 -24.84
C GLY A 147 -15.59 0.82 -23.63
N TRP A 148 -15.65 1.42 -22.44
CA TRP A 148 -16.26 0.81 -21.28
C TRP A 148 -17.79 0.98 -21.29
N ALA A 149 -18.53 -0.08 -21.05
CA ALA A 149 -19.98 -0.02 -20.85
C ALA A 149 -20.28 0.38 -19.40
N THR A 150 -21.19 1.33 -19.21
CA THR A 150 -21.65 1.69 -17.88
C THR A 150 -22.67 0.66 -17.41
N GLU A 151 -22.39 0.00 -16.29
CA GLU A 151 -23.29 -0.99 -15.66
C GLU A 151 -24.25 -0.32 -14.66
N SER A 152 -23.70 0.58 -13.84
CA SER A 152 -24.50 1.32 -12.87
C SER A 152 -23.87 2.67 -12.51
N THR A 153 -24.72 3.59 -12.09
CA THR A 153 -24.34 4.87 -11.47
C THR A 153 -25.27 5.11 -10.30
N MET A 154 -24.71 5.28 -9.11
CA MET A 154 -25.45 5.61 -7.90
C MET A 154 -24.89 6.91 -7.32
N ASP A 155 -25.75 7.86 -6.99
CA ASP A 155 -25.40 9.08 -6.26
C ASP A 155 -26.10 9.06 -4.90
N MET A 156 -25.31 9.16 -3.84
CA MET A 156 -25.76 9.10 -2.44
C MET A 156 -25.40 10.39 -1.68
N GLY A 157 -25.55 11.53 -2.33
CA GLY A 157 -25.25 12.83 -1.77
C GLY A 157 -23.76 13.15 -1.80
N GLU A 158 -23.01 12.94 -0.75
CA GLU A 158 -21.56 13.22 -0.73
C GLU A 158 -20.72 12.19 -1.48
N MET A 159 -21.26 11.00 -1.73
CA MET A 159 -20.59 9.91 -2.42
C MET A 159 -21.33 9.54 -3.71
N ALA A 160 -20.60 9.22 -4.76
CA ALA A 160 -21.11 8.60 -5.97
C ALA A 160 -20.29 7.35 -6.31
N MET A 161 -20.96 6.35 -6.88
CA MET A 161 -20.34 5.12 -7.36
C MET A 161 -20.71 4.90 -8.80
N LEU A 162 -19.70 4.66 -9.66
CA LEU A 162 -19.86 4.29 -11.04
C LEU A 162 -19.24 2.91 -11.24
N SER A 163 -19.95 2.02 -11.92
CA SER A 163 -19.46 0.69 -12.28
C SER A 163 -19.47 0.53 -13.80
N PHE A 164 -18.39 -0.03 -14.30
CA PHE A 164 -18.14 -0.22 -15.72
C PHE A 164 -17.70 -1.64 -16.01
N SER A 165 -17.98 -2.11 -17.22
CA SER A 165 -17.45 -3.38 -17.74
C SER A 165 -16.88 -3.22 -19.14
N LYS A 166 -15.85 -4.00 -19.44
CA LYS A 166 -15.25 -4.13 -20.76
C LYS A 166 -14.62 -5.50 -20.89
N ASP A 167 -15.07 -6.27 -21.86
CA ASP A 167 -14.67 -7.66 -22.06
C ASP A 167 -14.91 -8.50 -20.77
N ASN A 168 -13.86 -9.11 -20.23
CA ASN A 168 -13.91 -9.85 -18.97
C ASN A 168 -13.43 -9.02 -17.75
N ARG A 169 -13.32 -7.70 -17.89
CA ARG A 169 -12.87 -6.79 -16.82
C ARG A 169 -14.01 -5.94 -16.29
N THR A 170 -13.84 -5.53 -15.05
CA THR A 170 -14.68 -4.54 -14.37
C THR A 170 -13.84 -3.37 -13.89
N ALA A 171 -14.45 -2.20 -13.86
CA ALA A 171 -13.89 -1.04 -13.21
C ALA A 171 -14.96 -0.39 -12.31
N SER A 172 -14.55 0.02 -11.12
CA SER A 172 -15.39 0.75 -10.16
C SER A 172 -14.72 2.05 -9.80
N VAL A 173 -15.48 3.13 -9.80
CA VAL A 173 -15.03 4.46 -9.40
C VAL A 173 -15.93 4.95 -8.28
N ILE A 174 -15.36 5.15 -7.12
CA ILE A 174 -16.04 5.78 -5.98
C ILE A 174 -15.50 7.20 -5.88
N VAL A 175 -16.40 8.17 -5.89
CA VAL A 175 -16.09 9.60 -5.84
C VAL A 175 -16.75 10.18 -4.61
N GLN A 176 -15.99 10.74 -3.69
CA GLN A 176 -16.47 11.30 -2.44
C GLN A 176 -16.03 12.75 -2.27
N ALA A 177 -16.98 13.62 -1.93
CA ALA A 177 -16.65 15.00 -1.57
C ALA A 177 -16.10 15.05 -0.14
N GLU A 178 -14.94 15.69 0.05
CA GLU A 178 -14.25 15.85 1.33
C GLU A 178 -13.90 17.34 1.54
N GLY A 179 -14.91 18.12 1.97
CA GLY A 179 -14.74 19.56 2.12
C GLY A 179 -14.44 20.24 0.79
N GLU A 180 -13.23 20.80 0.64
CA GLU A 180 -12.80 21.49 -0.59
C GLU A 180 -12.16 20.55 -1.62
N THR A 181 -11.99 19.29 -1.29
CA THR A 181 -11.39 18.27 -2.18
C THR A 181 -12.35 17.14 -2.48
N THR A 182 -12.03 16.37 -3.49
CA THR A 182 -12.75 15.18 -3.89
C THR A 182 -11.78 14.00 -3.88
N SER A 183 -12.10 13.00 -3.08
CA SER A 183 -11.42 11.71 -3.04
C SER A 183 -12.00 10.79 -4.11
N ILE A 184 -11.12 10.06 -4.80
CA ILE A 184 -11.49 9.14 -5.87
C ILE A 184 -10.81 7.81 -5.61
N ASN A 185 -11.58 6.74 -5.55
CA ASN A 185 -11.06 5.39 -5.46
C ASN A 185 -11.43 4.64 -6.74
N LEU A 186 -10.43 4.32 -7.55
CA LEU A 186 -10.56 3.65 -8.84
C LEU A 186 -10.00 2.24 -8.72
N THR A 187 -10.87 1.25 -8.90
CA THR A 187 -10.49 -0.15 -8.90
C THR A 187 -10.75 -0.75 -10.27
N VAL A 188 -9.81 -1.52 -10.80
CA VAL A 188 -9.95 -2.30 -12.03
C VAL A 188 -9.47 -3.72 -11.80
N GLY A 189 -10.23 -4.70 -12.29
CA GLY A 189 -9.89 -6.11 -12.14
C GLY A 189 -10.58 -6.99 -13.18
N THR A 190 -10.27 -8.27 -13.14
CA THR A 190 -10.96 -9.30 -13.94
C THR A 190 -12.24 -9.75 -13.22
N LYS A 191 -13.25 -10.16 -14.02
CA LYS A 191 -14.49 -10.78 -13.52
C LYS A 191 -14.21 -12.17 -12.97
#